data_0b84b428aa90ab7101b6b7686ff9a36e
#
_entry.id   0b84b428aa90ab7101b6b7686ff9a36e
#
_cell.length_a   1.000
_cell.length_b   1.000
_cell.length_c   1.000
_cell.angle_alpha   90.00
_cell.angle_beta   90.00
_cell.angle_gamma   90.00
#
_symmetry.space_group_name_H-M   'P 1'
#
loop_
_entity.id
_entity.type
_entity.pdbx_description
1 polymer ?
#
loop_
_entity_poly.entity_id
_entity_poly.type
_entity_poly.pdbx_seq_one_letter_code
_entity_poly.pdbx_strand_id
1 'polypeptide(L)'
;MAWAKTDGYHAENERTIIIGHLDGFKQHAYDSMLRAREAVFKILRPGTLFKDLYLAAAKVYSDAGFGKILPGRVGHGVGCSAHEFPSLDPKNEIPLAPGMVITVEPGLMDKSWGGVRHSDTVLITESGYERLTVLENREIIVNLK
;
A
#
# COMPACT_ATOMS: atom_id res chain seq x y z
N MET A 1 2.11 -11.92 -1.79
CA MET A 1 1.14 -11.26 -2.69
C MET A 1 0.18 -12.30 -3.21
N ALA A 2 -1.11 -12.02 -3.19
CA ALA A 2 -2.15 -12.84 -3.79
C ALA A 2 -2.89 -12.01 -4.85
N TRP A 3 -3.03 -12.59 -6.03
CA TRP A 3 -3.82 -12.05 -7.13
C TRP A 3 -5.03 -12.94 -7.35
N ALA A 4 -6.19 -12.35 -7.51
CA ALA A 4 -7.41 -13.04 -7.91
C ALA A 4 -7.96 -12.41 -9.17
N LYS A 5 -8.54 -13.24 -10.02
CA LYS A 5 -9.28 -12.81 -11.22
C LYS A 5 -10.60 -13.55 -11.30
N THR A 6 -11.70 -12.81 -11.40
CA THR A 6 -13.03 -13.38 -11.61
C THR A 6 -13.82 -12.49 -12.60
N ASP A 7 -14.53 -13.11 -13.52
CA ASP A 7 -15.34 -12.42 -14.52
C ASP A 7 -14.62 -11.28 -15.28
N GLY A 8 -13.31 -11.46 -15.48
CA GLY A 8 -12.47 -10.48 -16.16
C GLY A 8 -11.83 -9.41 -15.26
N TYR A 9 -12.23 -9.30 -14.00
CA TYR A 9 -11.70 -8.30 -13.05
C TYR A 9 -10.64 -8.89 -12.14
N HIS A 10 -9.66 -8.05 -11.80
CA HIS A 10 -8.55 -8.39 -10.92
C HIS A 10 -8.74 -7.74 -9.54
N ALA A 11 -8.22 -8.40 -8.52
CA ALA A 11 -8.03 -7.86 -7.18
C ALA A 11 -6.67 -8.28 -6.65
N GLU A 12 -6.11 -7.46 -5.77
CA GLU A 12 -4.81 -7.70 -5.15
C GLU A 12 -4.92 -7.63 -3.62
N ASN A 13 -4.18 -8.52 -2.96
CA ASN A 13 -3.95 -8.47 -1.53
C ASN A 13 -2.53 -8.92 -1.22
N GLU A 14 -1.84 -8.20 -0.33
CA GLU A 14 -0.52 -8.59 0.16
C GLU A 14 -0.39 -8.35 1.65
N ARG A 15 0.22 -9.33 2.33
CA ARG A 15 0.62 -9.23 3.73
C ARG A 15 2.02 -9.78 3.90
N THR A 16 2.82 -9.10 4.69
CA THR A 16 4.11 -9.61 5.14
C THR A 16 3.89 -10.65 6.22
N ILE A 17 4.45 -11.85 6.04
CA ILE A 17 4.46 -12.92 7.02
C ILE A 17 5.86 -13.01 7.61
N ILE A 18 5.95 -13.04 8.92
CA ILE A 18 7.20 -13.11 9.67
C ILE A 18 7.44 -14.56 10.07
N ILE A 19 8.59 -15.12 9.70
CA ILE A 19 9.01 -16.44 10.13
C ILE A 19 10.08 -16.25 11.21
N GLY A 20 9.78 -16.67 12.44
CA GLY A 20 10.63 -16.45 13.60
C GLY A 20 10.44 -15.05 14.20
N HIS A 21 11.47 -14.22 14.18
CA HIS A 21 11.44 -12.86 14.74
C HIS A 21 12.07 -11.83 13.80
N LEU A 22 11.65 -10.58 13.90
CA LEU A 22 12.30 -9.45 13.24
C LEU A 22 13.41 -8.91 14.14
N ASP A 23 14.56 -8.57 13.55
CA ASP A 23 15.54 -7.71 14.21
C ASP A 23 15.01 -6.26 14.34
N GLY A 24 15.65 -5.45 15.18
CA GLY A 24 15.16 -4.09 15.46
C GLY A 24 15.01 -3.19 14.23
N PHE A 25 15.88 -3.37 13.21
CA PHE A 25 15.81 -2.62 11.96
C PHE A 25 14.60 -3.04 11.12
N LYS A 26 14.38 -4.35 10.95
CA LYS A 26 13.27 -4.88 10.17
C LYS A 26 11.92 -4.61 10.84
N GLN A 27 11.87 -4.68 12.17
CA GLN A 27 10.70 -4.27 12.94
C GLN A 27 10.40 -2.79 12.71
N HIS A 28 11.40 -1.92 12.77
CA HIS A 28 11.22 -0.49 12.49
C HIS A 28 10.75 -0.22 11.06
N ALA A 29 11.26 -0.97 10.08
CA ALA A 29 10.79 -0.89 8.69
C ALA A 29 9.32 -1.35 8.56
N TYR A 30 8.95 -2.45 9.21
CA TYR A 30 7.58 -2.97 9.23
C TYR A 30 6.60 -1.98 9.85
N ASP A 31 6.91 -1.43 11.03
CA ASP A 31 6.09 -0.43 11.72
C ASP A 31 5.95 0.86 10.90
N SER A 32 7.04 1.25 10.21
CA SER A 32 7.01 2.43 9.34
C SER A 32 6.13 2.20 8.11
N MET A 33 6.13 1.00 7.53
CA MET A 33 5.24 0.61 6.45
C MET A 33 3.77 0.66 6.90
N LEU A 34 3.43 0.15 8.07
CA LEU A 34 2.07 0.22 8.61
C LEU A 34 1.63 1.67 8.83
N ARG A 35 2.50 2.52 9.41
CA ARG A 35 2.21 3.96 9.59
C ARG A 35 2.04 4.70 8.26
N ALA A 36 2.88 4.40 7.27
CA ALA A 36 2.74 4.99 5.93
C ALA A 36 1.41 4.61 5.28
N ARG A 37 1.01 3.34 5.42
CA ARG A 37 -0.29 2.87 4.96
C ARG A 37 -1.44 3.61 5.65
N GLU A 38 -1.42 3.75 6.96
CA GLU A 38 -2.42 4.53 7.71
C GLU A 38 -2.48 5.99 7.27
N ALA A 39 -1.33 6.62 6.99
CA ALA A 39 -1.27 7.99 6.51
C ALA A 39 -1.99 8.15 5.16
N VAL A 40 -1.84 7.19 4.24
CA VAL A 40 -2.58 7.16 2.97
C VAL A 40 -4.08 7.02 3.22
N PHE A 41 -4.51 6.06 4.04
CA PHE A 41 -5.93 5.82 4.31
C PHE A 41 -6.63 7.02 4.97
N LYS A 42 -5.92 7.79 5.79
CA LYS A 42 -6.48 9.01 6.45
C LYS A 42 -6.94 10.08 5.47
N ILE A 43 -6.33 10.16 4.30
CA ILE A 43 -6.65 11.17 3.29
C ILE A 43 -7.37 10.61 2.06
N LEU A 44 -7.69 9.31 2.08
CA LEU A 44 -8.27 8.58 0.96
C LEU A 44 -9.77 8.93 0.81
N ARG A 45 -10.08 9.85 -0.10
CA ARG A 45 -11.44 10.33 -0.39
C ARG A 45 -11.49 11.03 -1.76
N PRO A 46 -12.68 11.19 -2.35
CA PRO A 46 -12.82 11.96 -3.58
C PRO A 46 -12.17 13.34 -3.52
N GLY A 47 -11.52 13.75 -4.60
CA GLY A 47 -10.82 15.02 -4.74
C GLY A 47 -9.38 15.05 -4.24
N THR A 48 -8.94 14.06 -3.43
CA THR A 48 -7.52 13.93 -3.06
C THR A 48 -6.70 13.58 -4.30
N LEU A 49 -5.58 14.26 -4.52
CA LEU A 49 -4.72 13.97 -5.67
C LEU A 49 -3.92 12.68 -5.45
N PHE A 50 -3.68 11.93 -6.51
CA PHE A 50 -2.87 10.71 -6.42
C PHE A 50 -1.47 10.97 -5.86
N LYS A 51 -0.83 12.12 -6.24
CA LYS A 51 0.46 12.53 -5.68
C LYS A 51 0.42 12.75 -4.17
N ASP A 52 -0.70 13.24 -3.61
CA ASP A 52 -0.81 13.51 -2.18
C ASP A 52 -0.84 12.21 -1.37
N LEU A 53 -1.43 11.14 -1.92
CA LEU A 53 -1.38 9.79 -1.34
C LEU A 53 0.07 9.29 -1.26
N TYR A 54 0.84 9.48 -2.35
CA TYR A 54 2.26 9.16 -2.37
C TYR A 54 3.04 9.97 -1.33
N LEU A 55 2.84 11.30 -1.31
CA LEU A 55 3.56 12.21 -0.41
C LEU A 55 3.27 11.91 1.06
N ALA A 56 2.05 11.50 1.40
CA ALA A 56 1.69 11.09 2.76
C ALA A 56 2.53 9.88 3.22
N ALA A 57 2.68 8.86 2.39
CA ALA A 57 3.52 7.70 2.70
C ALA A 57 5.02 8.06 2.71
N ALA A 58 5.48 8.82 1.71
CA ALA A 58 6.87 9.23 1.58
C ALA A 58 7.35 10.07 2.78
N LYS A 59 6.48 10.93 3.31
CA LYS A 59 6.78 11.70 4.52
C LYS A 59 7.04 10.78 5.71
N VAL A 60 6.18 9.79 5.96
CA VAL A 60 6.38 8.84 7.07
C VAL A 60 7.70 8.09 6.92
N TYR A 61 8.02 7.64 5.71
CA TYR A 61 9.28 6.95 5.44
C TYR A 61 10.49 7.85 5.63
N SER A 62 10.42 9.10 5.19
CA SER A 62 11.51 10.06 5.36
C SER A 62 11.74 10.39 6.83
N ASP A 63 10.67 10.63 7.59
CA ASP A 63 10.74 10.90 9.04
C ASP A 63 11.30 9.69 9.83
N ALA A 64 11.08 8.47 9.31
CA ALA A 64 11.60 7.23 9.88
C ALA A 64 13.03 6.88 9.41
N GLY A 65 13.68 7.73 8.61
CA GLY A 65 15.06 7.49 8.14
C GLY A 65 15.18 6.67 6.86
N PHE A 66 14.06 6.32 6.20
CA PHE A 66 14.02 5.56 4.96
C PHE A 66 13.96 6.42 3.68
N GLY A 67 14.23 7.71 3.77
CA GLY A 67 14.12 8.64 2.64
C GLY A 67 14.97 8.30 1.41
N LYS A 68 16.03 7.48 1.56
CA LYS A 68 16.89 7.05 0.44
C LYS A 68 16.32 5.87 -0.37
N ILE A 69 15.32 5.17 0.17
CA ILE A 69 14.73 3.97 -0.45
C ILE A 69 13.23 4.12 -0.66
N LEU A 70 12.76 5.35 -0.93
CA LEU A 70 11.35 5.61 -1.22
C LEU A 70 10.88 4.78 -2.43
N PRO A 71 9.69 4.18 -2.35
CA PRO A 71 9.12 3.48 -3.51
C PRO A 71 8.82 4.46 -4.64
N GLY A 72 8.83 3.99 -5.87
CA GLY A 72 8.46 4.81 -7.03
C GLY A 72 6.95 5.15 -7.06
N ARG A 73 6.14 4.30 -6.43
CA ARG A 73 4.69 4.47 -6.27
C ARG A 73 4.22 3.74 -5.00
N VAL A 74 3.02 4.07 -4.54
CA VAL A 74 2.39 3.43 -3.36
C VAL A 74 1.01 2.81 -3.70
N GLY A 75 0.75 2.57 -4.98
CA GLY A 75 -0.46 1.93 -5.48
C GLY A 75 -0.71 2.24 -6.95
N HIS A 76 -1.78 1.69 -7.50
CA HIS A 76 -2.20 1.81 -8.89
C HIS A 76 -3.68 1.50 -9.06
N GLY A 77 -4.24 1.84 -10.21
CA GLY A 77 -5.56 1.35 -10.63
C GLY A 77 -5.54 -0.17 -10.81
N VAL A 78 -6.66 -0.80 -10.54
CA VAL A 78 -6.88 -2.22 -10.77
C VAL A 78 -8.30 -2.45 -11.29
N GLY A 79 -8.45 -3.35 -12.25
CA GLY A 79 -9.74 -3.63 -12.90
C GLY A 79 -9.61 -4.80 -13.85
N CYS A 80 -9.82 -4.58 -15.16
CA CYS A 80 -9.66 -5.62 -16.18
C CYS A 80 -8.20 -6.08 -16.34
N SER A 81 -7.26 -5.24 -15.92
CA SER A 81 -5.84 -5.59 -15.79
C SER A 81 -5.38 -5.53 -14.34
N ALA A 82 -4.35 -6.32 -14.02
CA ALA A 82 -3.76 -6.32 -12.70
C ALA A 82 -3.15 -4.95 -12.34
N HIS A 83 -2.61 -4.24 -13.34
CA HIS A 83 -2.10 -2.88 -13.20
C HIS A 83 -2.77 -2.00 -14.24
N GLU A 84 -3.46 -0.98 -13.78
CA GLU A 84 -4.08 0.03 -14.62
C GLU A 84 -3.64 1.44 -14.18
N PHE A 85 -3.76 2.38 -15.10
CA PHE A 85 -3.69 3.80 -14.79
C PHE A 85 -4.98 4.21 -14.02
N PRO A 86 -4.90 5.17 -13.08
CA PRO A 86 -3.75 5.96 -12.71
C PRO A 86 -2.82 5.31 -11.66
N SER A 87 -1.60 5.82 -11.52
CA SER A 87 -0.61 5.38 -10.52
C SER A 87 -0.53 6.35 -9.35
N LEU A 88 -0.38 5.83 -8.13
CA LEU A 88 -0.16 6.61 -6.92
C LEU A 88 1.33 6.98 -6.82
N ASP A 89 1.79 7.87 -7.68
CA ASP A 89 3.17 8.31 -7.79
C ASP A 89 3.30 9.84 -7.57
N PRO A 90 4.51 10.38 -7.33
CA PRO A 90 4.70 11.77 -6.94
C PRO A 90 4.38 12.81 -8.02
N LYS A 91 4.14 12.39 -9.26
CA LYS A 91 3.89 13.29 -10.41
C LYS A 91 2.42 13.29 -10.84
N ASN A 92 1.61 12.40 -10.29
CA ASN A 92 0.22 12.25 -10.73
C ASN A 92 -0.71 13.23 -10.02
N GLU A 93 -1.18 14.24 -10.75
CA GLU A 93 -2.08 15.29 -10.27
C GLU A 93 -3.57 15.02 -10.52
N ILE A 94 -3.91 13.80 -10.94
CA ILE A 94 -5.31 13.41 -11.11
C ILE A 94 -5.97 13.32 -9.74
N PRO A 95 -7.19 13.87 -9.56
CA PRO A 95 -7.96 13.67 -8.33
C PRO A 95 -8.62 12.30 -8.30
N LEU A 96 -8.74 11.72 -7.13
CA LEU A 96 -9.60 10.56 -6.91
C LEU A 96 -11.06 10.90 -7.25
N ALA A 97 -11.74 9.98 -7.92
CA ALA A 97 -13.17 10.09 -8.23
C ALA A 97 -13.92 8.86 -7.70
N PRO A 98 -15.21 9.03 -7.31
CA PRO A 98 -16.06 7.89 -6.98
C PRO A 98 -16.09 6.85 -8.09
N GLY A 99 -16.14 5.57 -7.72
CA GLY A 99 -16.12 4.43 -8.65
C GLY A 99 -14.71 3.96 -9.03
N MET A 100 -13.64 4.71 -8.74
CA MET A 100 -12.27 4.23 -8.95
C MET A 100 -11.96 3.07 -8.01
N VAL A 101 -11.34 2.02 -8.56
CA VAL A 101 -10.79 0.90 -7.80
C VAL A 101 -9.27 0.97 -7.91
N ILE A 102 -8.60 1.06 -6.77
CA ILE A 102 -7.15 1.22 -6.70
C ILE A 102 -6.55 0.29 -5.67
N THR A 103 -5.25 0.02 -5.76
CA THR A 103 -4.48 -0.57 -4.68
C THR A 103 -3.89 0.51 -3.77
N VAL A 104 -3.74 0.20 -2.49
CA VAL A 104 -2.93 0.97 -1.52
C VAL A 104 -1.88 0.03 -0.99
N GLU A 105 -0.63 0.20 -1.47
CA GLU A 105 0.45 -0.77 -1.27
C GLU A 105 1.80 -0.12 -0.90
N PRO A 106 1.84 0.81 0.06
CA PRO A 106 3.13 1.36 0.47
C PRO A 106 4.03 0.23 0.99
N GLY A 107 5.26 0.19 0.51
CA GLY A 107 6.25 -0.81 0.88
C GLY A 107 7.65 -0.21 0.95
N LEU A 108 8.55 -0.87 1.67
CA LEU A 108 9.98 -0.57 1.71
C LEU A 108 10.73 -1.80 1.22
N MET A 109 11.63 -1.61 0.26
CA MET A 109 12.42 -2.69 -0.33
C MET A 109 13.84 -2.21 -0.56
N ASP A 110 14.80 -3.03 -0.14
CA ASP A 110 16.22 -2.81 -0.43
C ASP A 110 16.95 -4.15 -0.56
N LYS A 111 17.89 -4.22 -1.50
CA LYS A 111 18.62 -5.46 -1.81
C LYS A 111 19.43 -6.01 -0.65
N SER A 112 19.81 -5.16 0.31
CA SER A 112 20.63 -5.54 1.45
C SER A 112 19.89 -6.32 2.54
N TRP A 113 18.55 -6.12 2.66
CA TRP A 113 17.78 -6.72 3.75
C TRP A 113 16.44 -7.33 3.32
N GLY A 114 15.98 -7.11 2.08
CA GLY A 114 14.70 -7.59 1.57
C GLY A 114 13.63 -6.51 1.55
N GLY A 115 12.44 -6.79 2.05
CA GLY A 115 11.35 -5.81 2.01
C GLY A 115 10.16 -6.18 2.87
N VAL A 116 9.33 -5.17 3.13
CA VAL A 116 8.03 -5.26 3.79
C VAL A 116 6.99 -4.50 2.97
N ARG A 117 5.82 -5.11 2.74
CA ARG A 117 4.70 -4.47 2.05
C ARG A 117 3.38 -5.10 2.47
N HIS A 118 2.36 -4.26 2.62
CA HIS A 118 0.95 -4.66 2.61
C HIS A 118 0.25 -3.99 1.45
N SER A 119 -0.62 -4.72 0.77
CA SER A 119 -1.49 -4.19 -0.28
C SER A 119 -2.94 -4.48 0.04
N ASP A 120 -3.79 -3.49 -0.21
CA ASP A 120 -5.25 -3.60 -0.17
C ASP A 120 -5.86 -3.03 -1.43
N THR A 121 -6.89 -3.69 -1.95
CA THR A 121 -7.76 -3.15 -3.00
C THR A 121 -8.89 -2.36 -2.34
N VAL A 122 -9.11 -1.15 -2.81
CA VAL A 122 -10.14 -0.23 -2.29
C VAL A 122 -11.00 0.35 -3.41
N LEU A 123 -12.28 0.53 -3.12
CA LEU A 123 -13.23 1.29 -3.94
C LEU A 123 -13.35 2.69 -3.37
N ILE A 124 -13.22 3.72 -4.20
CA ILE A 124 -13.52 5.10 -3.82
C ILE A 124 -15.04 5.31 -3.91
N THR A 125 -15.64 5.66 -2.77
CA THR A 125 -17.08 5.94 -2.67
C THR A 125 -17.37 7.44 -2.80
N GLU A 126 -18.62 7.85 -2.78
CA GLU A 126 -19.01 9.27 -2.82
C GLU A 126 -18.46 10.11 -1.66
N SER A 127 -18.23 9.51 -0.49
CA SER A 127 -17.83 10.22 0.73
C SER A 127 -16.50 9.78 1.33
N GLY A 128 -15.82 8.77 0.73
CA GLY A 128 -14.60 8.21 1.28
C GLY A 128 -14.15 7.00 0.48
N TYR A 129 -13.97 5.87 1.16
CA TYR A 129 -13.57 4.61 0.51
C TYR A 129 -14.17 3.40 1.21
N GLU A 130 -14.25 2.29 0.48
CA GLU A 130 -14.54 0.96 0.98
C GLU A 130 -13.35 0.04 0.72
N ARG A 131 -12.88 -0.68 1.72
CA ARG A 131 -11.82 -1.66 1.55
C ARG A 131 -12.42 -2.99 1.12
N LEU A 132 -12.10 -3.41 -0.11
CA LEU A 132 -12.60 -4.66 -0.68
C LEU A 132 -11.84 -5.89 -0.17
N THR A 133 -10.61 -5.71 0.32
CA THR A 133 -9.80 -6.76 0.95
C THR A 133 -10.00 -6.75 2.46
N VAL A 134 -10.40 -7.88 3.04
CA VAL A 134 -10.83 -8.01 4.45
C VAL A 134 -9.78 -8.61 5.38
N LEU A 135 -8.57 -8.89 4.89
CA LEU A 135 -7.50 -9.42 5.76
C LEU A 135 -7.06 -8.39 6.80
N GLU A 136 -6.93 -8.86 8.04
CA GLU A 136 -6.46 -8.02 9.14
C GLU A 136 -5.03 -7.53 8.91
N ASN A 137 -4.70 -6.38 9.53
CA ASN A 137 -3.37 -5.77 9.46
C ASN A 137 -2.46 -6.17 10.61
N ARG A 138 -2.77 -7.21 11.33
CA ARG A 138 -1.92 -7.70 12.41
C ARG A 138 -0.69 -8.43 11.86
N GLU A 139 0.38 -8.44 12.63
CA GLU A 139 1.51 -9.31 12.38
C GLU A 139 1.08 -10.77 12.30
N ILE A 140 1.50 -11.44 11.23
CA ILE A 140 1.35 -12.89 11.10
C ILE A 140 2.72 -13.49 11.40
N ILE A 141 2.90 -13.99 12.63
CA ILE A 141 4.14 -14.61 13.07
C ILE A 141 3.99 -16.12 13.02
N VAL A 142 4.86 -16.76 12.25
CA VAL A 142 4.96 -18.21 12.18
C VAL A 142 6.21 -18.66 12.95
N ASN A 143 6.01 -19.31 14.07
CA ASN A 143 7.08 -19.96 14.82
C ASN A 143 7.34 -21.35 14.24
N LEU A 144 8.52 -21.56 13.67
CA LEU A 144 8.97 -22.90 13.29
C LEU A 144 9.34 -23.65 14.57
N LYS A 145 8.70 -24.78 14.79
CA LYS A 145 9.05 -25.73 15.87
C LYS A 145 10.28 -26.53 15.46
#